data_9b032e1d1306a0ce4424127d3039a243
#
_entry.id   9b032e1d1306a0ce4424127d3039a243
#
_cell.length_a   1.000
_cell.length_b   1.000
_cell.length_c   1.000
_cell.angle_alpha   90.00
_cell.angle_beta   90.00
_cell.angle_gamma   90.00
#
_symmetry.space_group_name_H-M   'P 1'
#
loop_
_entity.id
_entity.type
_entity.pdbx_description
1 polymer ?
#
loop_
_entity_poly.entity_id
_entity_poly.type
_entity_poly.pdbx_seq_one_letter_code
_entity_poly.pdbx_strand_id
1 'polypeptide(L)'
;LLREQAFWNQWLAIAIAFMGLMLIAFGQQHSHVPLMGLALVLCSAISWACGNIVVKKMGPVHPIGLVVWGNILTPLWFLLLAVKNIGWQGVVADWHALTWKGFGAAAFLAYFATIIGYGLWIYLLTRYPVAKISPLSLWVPVISMIFAYLFLDEQLNTLQLLGSCIVMLSLM
;
A
#
# COMPACT_ATOMS: atom_id res chain seq x y z
N LEU A 1 -5.13 -22.32 0.70
CA LEU A 1 -3.83 -22.17 1.36
C LEU A 1 -3.98 -21.94 2.88
N LEU A 2 -4.97 -21.17 3.34
CA LEU A 2 -5.17 -20.82 4.75
C LEU A 2 -6.33 -21.56 5.41
N ARG A 3 -7.07 -22.43 4.71
CA ARG A 3 -8.30 -23.11 5.16
C ARG A 3 -9.36 -22.18 5.78
N GLU A 4 -9.23 -20.86 5.62
CA GLU A 4 -10.25 -19.89 5.98
C GLU A 4 -11.31 -19.88 4.87
N GLN A 5 -12.57 -20.14 5.23
CA GLN A 5 -13.67 -20.06 4.26
C GLN A 5 -14.21 -18.64 4.26
N ALA A 6 -14.16 -18.00 3.10
CA ALA A 6 -14.84 -16.72 2.92
C ALA A 6 -16.34 -16.96 2.77
N PHE A 7 -17.15 -16.28 3.56
CA PHE A 7 -18.60 -16.30 3.44
C PHE A 7 -19.06 -15.58 2.16
N TRP A 8 -20.20 -15.95 1.63
CA TRP A 8 -20.77 -15.33 0.43
C TRP A 8 -20.85 -13.79 0.54
N ASN A 9 -21.21 -13.28 1.71
CA ASN A 9 -21.27 -11.84 1.98
C ASN A 9 -19.92 -11.15 1.80
N GLN A 10 -18.80 -11.82 2.10
CA GLN A 10 -17.45 -11.27 1.90
C GLN A 10 -17.10 -11.17 0.42
N TRP A 11 -17.50 -12.12 -0.41
CA TRP A 11 -17.33 -12.05 -1.85
C TRP A 11 -18.13 -10.90 -2.46
N LEU A 12 -19.37 -10.71 -1.99
CA LEU A 12 -20.21 -9.60 -2.40
C LEU A 12 -19.57 -8.25 -1.99
N ALA A 13 -19.08 -8.13 -0.77
CA ALA A 13 -18.39 -6.95 -0.28
C ALA A 13 -17.14 -6.63 -1.13
N ILE A 14 -16.32 -7.64 -1.48
CA ILE A 14 -15.17 -7.48 -2.36
C ILE A 14 -15.59 -7.00 -3.75
N ALA A 15 -16.66 -7.55 -4.32
CA ALA A 15 -17.15 -7.11 -5.63
C ALA A 15 -17.64 -5.67 -5.61
N ILE A 16 -18.38 -5.26 -4.57
CA ILE A 16 -18.84 -3.87 -4.38
C ILE A 16 -17.64 -2.94 -4.20
N ALA A 17 -16.67 -3.30 -3.36
CA ALA A 17 -15.44 -2.53 -3.17
C ALA A 17 -14.66 -2.35 -4.47
N PHE A 18 -14.55 -3.41 -5.27
CA PHE A 18 -13.89 -3.35 -6.58
C PHE A 18 -14.58 -2.38 -7.54
N MET A 19 -15.93 -2.38 -7.58
CA MET A 19 -16.68 -1.38 -8.36
C MET A 19 -16.42 0.04 -7.88
N GLY A 20 -16.38 0.26 -6.57
CA GLY A 20 -16.06 1.58 -6.00
C GLY A 20 -14.64 2.04 -6.38
N LEU A 21 -13.65 1.14 -6.31
CA LEU A 21 -12.27 1.45 -6.72
C LEU A 21 -12.16 1.74 -8.23
N MET A 22 -12.93 1.04 -9.08
CA MET A 22 -12.99 1.34 -10.51
C MET A 22 -13.54 2.74 -10.77
N LEU A 23 -14.59 3.16 -10.05
CA LEU A 23 -15.13 4.52 -10.17
C LEU A 23 -14.09 5.57 -9.75
N ILE A 24 -13.33 5.34 -8.69
CA ILE A 24 -12.23 6.22 -8.27
C ILE A 24 -11.18 6.30 -9.39
N ALA A 25 -10.78 5.17 -9.97
CA ALA A 25 -9.79 5.12 -11.04
C ALA A 25 -10.26 5.85 -12.31
N PHE A 26 -11.52 5.65 -12.72
CA PHE A 26 -12.10 6.38 -13.87
C PHE A 26 -12.27 7.87 -13.59
N GLY A 27 -12.38 8.28 -12.34
CA GLY A 27 -12.42 9.68 -11.94
C GLY A 27 -11.10 10.42 -12.16
N GLN A 28 -9.97 9.72 -12.31
CA GLN A 28 -8.66 10.33 -12.59
C GLN A 28 -8.51 10.65 -14.10
N GLN A 29 -9.09 11.76 -14.55
CA GLN A 29 -9.25 12.09 -15.97
C GLN A 29 -7.96 12.44 -16.76
N HIS A 30 -6.78 12.50 -16.13
CA HIS A 30 -5.58 13.07 -16.76
C HIS A 30 -4.34 12.19 -16.84
N SER A 31 -4.41 10.91 -16.49
CA SER A 31 -3.23 10.06 -16.57
C SER A 31 -3.39 8.98 -17.64
N HIS A 32 -2.65 9.10 -18.73
CA HIS A 32 -2.35 7.94 -19.57
C HIS A 32 -1.52 6.96 -18.72
N VAL A 33 -2.20 5.98 -18.11
CA VAL A 33 -1.50 4.94 -17.36
C VAL A 33 -0.87 4.00 -18.38
N PRO A 34 0.47 3.94 -18.50
CA PRO A 34 1.11 3.03 -19.43
C PRO A 34 0.80 1.59 -19.00
N LEU A 35 0.46 0.72 -19.94
CA LEU A 35 0.12 -0.68 -19.69
C LEU A 35 1.19 -1.41 -18.87
N MET A 36 2.46 -1.10 -19.11
CA MET A 36 3.60 -1.63 -18.34
C MET A 36 3.53 -1.20 -16.86
N GLY A 37 3.19 0.06 -16.59
CA GLY A 37 3.01 0.57 -15.23
C GLY A 37 1.89 -0.17 -14.50
N LEU A 38 0.76 -0.38 -15.17
CA LEU A 38 -0.36 -1.15 -14.63
C LEU A 38 0.04 -2.60 -14.31
N ALA A 39 0.75 -3.26 -15.23
CA ALA A 39 1.24 -4.62 -15.01
C ALA A 39 2.17 -4.71 -13.79
N LEU A 40 3.09 -3.76 -13.63
CA LEU A 40 4.00 -3.71 -12.48
C LEU A 40 3.25 -3.49 -11.15
N VAL A 41 2.24 -2.63 -11.14
CA VAL A 41 1.39 -2.42 -9.95
C VAL A 41 0.62 -3.69 -9.59
N LEU A 42 0.06 -4.40 -10.57
CA LEU A 42 -0.63 -5.68 -10.33
C LEU A 42 0.34 -6.75 -9.80
N CYS A 43 1.55 -6.86 -10.35
CA CYS A 43 2.58 -7.76 -9.84
C CYS A 43 2.95 -7.41 -8.39
N SER A 44 3.08 -6.12 -8.06
CA SER A 44 3.34 -5.65 -6.70
C SER A 44 2.21 -6.04 -5.75
N ALA A 45 0.96 -5.84 -6.15
CA ALA A 45 -0.21 -6.20 -5.34
C ALA A 45 -0.28 -7.72 -5.07
N ILE A 46 -0.02 -8.56 -6.07
CA ILE A 46 0.06 -10.01 -5.92
C ILE A 46 1.20 -10.39 -4.97
N SER A 47 2.37 -9.79 -5.14
CA SER A 47 3.53 -10.03 -4.28
C SER A 47 3.23 -9.68 -2.82
N TRP A 48 2.59 -8.54 -2.57
CA TRP A 48 2.15 -8.12 -1.25
C TRP A 48 1.13 -9.10 -0.63
N ALA A 49 0.16 -9.56 -1.41
CA ALA A 49 -0.81 -10.57 -0.98
C ALA A 49 -0.14 -11.90 -0.62
N CYS A 50 0.82 -12.36 -1.43
CA CYS A 50 1.63 -13.54 -1.11
C CYS A 50 2.43 -13.36 0.18
N GLY A 51 3.04 -12.20 0.38
CA GLY A 51 3.74 -11.85 1.62
C GLY A 51 2.83 -11.95 2.85
N ASN A 52 1.61 -11.42 2.77
CA ASN A 52 0.62 -11.52 3.85
C ASN A 52 0.25 -12.99 4.18
N ILE A 53 0.14 -13.85 3.16
CA ILE A 53 -0.10 -15.29 3.36
C ILE A 53 1.07 -15.95 4.09
N VAL A 54 2.31 -15.61 3.72
CA VAL A 54 3.51 -16.12 4.37
C VAL A 54 3.54 -15.69 5.83
N VAL A 55 3.37 -14.40 6.11
CA VAL A 55 3.30 -13.85 7.48
C VAL A 55 2.23 -14.55 8.31
N LYS A 56 1.04 -14.75 7.75
CA LYS A 56 -0.04 -15.47 8.43
C LYS A 56 0.34 -16.92 8.79
N LYS A 57 1.04 -17.60 7.90
CA LYS A 57 1.51 -18.99 8.12
C LYS A 57 2.63 -19.10 9.15
N MET A 58 3.42 -18.06 9.33
CA MET A 58 4.49 -18.05 10.33
C MET A 58 3.95 -18.10 11.77
N GLY A 59 2.68 -17.73 11.97
CA GLY A 59 2.07 -17.68 13.30
C GLY A 59 2.57 -16.49 14.13
N PRO A 60 2.53 -16.60 15.46
CA PRO A 60 2.95 -15.52 16.35
C PRO A 60 4.45 -15.22 16.19
N VAL A 61 4.77 -14.08 15.60
CA VAL A 61 6.13 -13.56 15.42
C VAL A 61 6.22 -12.16 16.03
N HIS A 62 7.46 -11.73 16.34
CA HIS A 62 7.69 -10.36 16.80
C HIS A 62 7.50 -9.39 15.62
N PRO A 63 6.44 -8.54 15.61
CA PRO A 63 6.07 -7.77 14.42
C PRO A 63 7.17 -6.83 13.94
N ILE A 64 7.77 -6.06 14.86
CA ILE A 64 8.85 -5.11 14.53
C ILE A 64 10.09 -5.86 14.03
N GLY A 65 10.44 -6.99 14.66
CA GLY A 65 11.55 -7.84 14.21
C GLY A 65 11.36 -8.28 12.77
N LEU A 66 10.14 -8.72 12.39
CA LEU A 66 9.85 -9.15 11.03
C LEU A 66 9.95 -8.00 10.03
N VAL A 67 9.47 -6.80 10.39
CA VAL A 67 9.61 -5.59 9.55
C VAL A 67 11.08 -5.25 9.33
N VAL A 68 11.88 -5.18 10.38
CA VAL A 68 13.30 -4.78 10.30
C VAL A 68 14.10 -5.81 9.51
N TRP A 69 14.02 -7.08 9.86
CA TRP A 69 14.78 -8.14 9.18
C TRP A 69 14.30 -8.39 7.76
N GLY A 70 12.98 -8.31 7.51
CA GLY A 70 12.40 -8.47 6.19
C GLY A 70 12.82 -7.37 5.20
N ASN A 71 13.16 -6.18 5.69
CA ASN A 71 13.58 -5.05 4.87
C ASN A 71 15.10 -4.87 4.78
N ILE A 72 15.92 -5.72 5.41
CA ILE A 72 17.38 -5.51 5.45
C ILE A 72 18.05 -5.55 4.08
N LEU A 73 17.52 -6.34 3.15
CA LEU A 73 18.04 -6.45 1.78
C LEU A 73 17.46 -5.43 0.81
N THR A 74 16.36 -4.79 1.18
CA THR A 74 15.64 -3.84 0.33
C THR A 74 16.50 -2.64 -0.08
N PRO A 75 17.27 -1.98 0.81
CA PRO A 75 18.13 -0.86 0.45
C PRO A 75 19.22 -1.25 -0.56
N LEU A 76 19.76 -2.46 -0.46
CA LEU A 76 20.77 -2.96 -1.40
C LEU A 76 20.20 -3.09 -2.81
N TRP A 77 19.00 -3.64 -2.94
CA TRP A 77 18.29 -3.75 -4.22
C TRP A 77 18.04 -2.39 -4.86
N PHE A 78 17.52 -1.44 -4.08
CA PHE A 78 17.25 -0.09 -4.59
C PHE A 78 18.54 0.66 -4.91
N LEU A 79 19.62 0.50 -4.14
CA LEU A 79 20.93 1.07 -4.45
C LEU A 79 21.49 0.52 -5.78
N LEU A 80 21.41 -0.79 -5.99
CA LEU A 80 21.85 -1.40 -7.25
C LEU A 80 21.05 -0.88 -8.45
N LEU A 81 19.73 -0.76 -8.30
CA LEU A 81 18.86 -0.20 -9.35
C LEU A 81 19.17 1.29 -9.61
N ALA A 82 19.42 2.08 -8.57
CA ALA A 82 19.79 3.48 -8.70
C ALA A 82 21.12 3.62 -9.44
N VAL A 83 22.16 2.89 -9.02
CA VAL A 83 23.47 2.89 -9.68
C VAL A 83 23.35 2.45 -11.15
N LYS A 84 22.51 1.46 -11.45
CA LYS A 84 22.27 1.02 -12.83
C LYS A 84 21.63 2.12 -13.69
N ASN A 85 20.69 2.91 -13.14
CA ASN A 85 19.91 3.89 -13.90
C ASN A 85 20.60 5.23 -14.05
N ILE A 86 21.23 5.75 -12.98
CA ILE A 86 21.82 7.11 -12.93
C ILE A 86 23.32 7.10 -12.70
N GLY A 87 23.94 5.92 -12.54
CA GLY A 87 25.36 5.78 -12.23
C GLY A 87 25.70 6.15 -10.79
N TRP A 88 26.91 5.78 -10.35
CA TRP A 88 27.38 6.09 -8.99
C TRP A 88 27.46 7.60 -8.73
N GLN A 89 27.90 8.37 -9.73
CA GLN A 89 28.00 9.83 -9.60
C GLN A 89 26.62 10.49 -9.43
N GLY A 90 25.58 9.97 -10.12
CA GLY A 90 24.21 10.42 -9.95
C GLY A 90 23.68 10.14 -8.54
N VAL A 91 23.92 8.94 -8.00
CA VAL A 91 23.53 8.59 -6.62
C VAL A 91 24.21 9.51 -5.59
N VAL A 92 25.50 9.82 -5.78
CA VAL A 92 26.21 10.74 -4.89
C VAL A 92 25.68 12.17 -5.02
N ALA A 93 25.37 12.62 -6.23
CA ALA A 93 24.78 13.94 -6.46
C ALA A 93 23.39 14.05 -5.78
N ASP A 94 22.52 13.05 -5.93
CA ASP A 94 21.20 13.01 -5.28
C ASP A 94 21.34 13.02 -3.74
N TRP A 95 22.33 12.30 -3.21
CA TRP A 95 22.62 12.32 -1.77
C TRP A 95 22.99 13.72 -1.26
N HIS A 96 23.83 14.45 -2.00
CA HIS A 96 24.18 15.83 -1.66
C HIS A 96 23.05 16.84 -1.87
N ALA A 97 22.11 16.54 -2.78
CA ALA A 97 20.93 17.35 -3.01
C ALA A 97 19.79 17.09 -1.98
N LEU A 98 19.96 16.11 -1.07
CA LEU A 98 18.96 15.77 -0.08
C LEU A 98 18.73 16.94 0.89
N THR A 99 17.50 17.45 0.89
CA THR A 99 17.08 18.54 1.77
C THR A 99 16.61 18.01 3.14
N TRP A 100 16.58 18.88 4.15
CA TRP A 100 15.99 18.53 5.45
C TRP A 100 14.53 18.09 5.35
N LYS A 101 13.76 18.65 4.41
CA LYS A 101 12.39 18.21 4.13
C LYS A 101 12.36 16.78 3.57
N GLY A 102 13.26 16.46 2.64
CA GLY A 102 13.40 15.11 2.09
C GLY A 102 13.83 14.10 3.17
N PHE A 103 14.79 14.46 4.01
CA PHE A 103 15.19 13.62 5.15
C PHE A 103 14.04 13.41 6.13
N GLY A 104 13.30 14.46 6.47
CA GLY A 104 12.12 14.37 7.35
C GLY A 104 11.03 13.47 6.77
N ALA A 105 10.75 13.57 5.46
CA ALA A 105 9.81 12.70 4.78
C ALA A 105 10.26 11.23 4.80
N ALA A 106 11.55 10.97 4.53
CA ALA A 106 12.11 9.63 4.60
C ALA A 106 12.04 9.05 6.02
N ALA A 107 12.36 9.85 7.03
CA ALA A 107 12.25 9.44 8.43
C ALA A 107 10.80 9.14 8.82
N PHE A 108 9.83 9.96 8.41
CA PHE A 108 8.41 9.71 8.62
C PHE A 108 7.98 8.38 7.99
N LEU A 109 8.35 8.12 6.74
CA LEU A 109 8.03 6.87 6.06
C LEU A 109 8.68 5.65 6.76
N ALA A 110 9.93 5.78 7.20
CA ALA A 110 10.63 4.70 7.87
C ALA A 110 10.01 4.38 9.25
N TYR A 111 9.77 5.37 10.09
CA TYR A 111 9.30 5.14 11.44
C TYR A 111 7.78 4.96 11.52
N PHE A 112 7.01 5.91 11.00
CA PHE A 112 5.56 5.87 11.15
C PHE A 112 4.89 4.91 10.18
N ALA A 113 5.17 5.02 8.88
CA ALA A 113 4.52 4.18 7.90
C ALA A 113 5.06 2.74 7.93
N THR A 114 6.38 2.55 8.05
CA THR A 114 6.97 1.22 7.98
C THR A 114 7.00 0.54 9.34
N ILE A 115 7.71 1.07 10.34
CA ILE A 115 7.87 0.35 11.62
C ILE A 115 6.55 0.26 12.35
N ILE A 116 5.85 1.37 12.54
CA ILE A 116 4.58 1.40 13.27
C ILE A 116 3.46 0.81 12.41
N GLY A 117 3.26 1.30 11.20
CA GLY A 117 2.15 0.89 10.34
C GLY A 117 2.21 -0.60 9.97
N TYR A 118 3.33 -1.06 9.40
CA TYR A 118 3.50 -2.49 9.10
C TYR A 118 3.63 -3.36 10.34
N GLY A 119 4.22 -2.85 11.43
CA GLY A 119 4.27 -3.55 12.70
C GLY A 119 2.88 -3.86 13.24
N LEU A 120 1.97 -2.87 13.24
CA LEU A 120 0.57 -3.06 13.61
C LEU A 120 -0.17 -3.99 12.62
N TRP A 121 0.08 -3.85 11.32
CA TRP A 121 -0.50 -4.73 10.31
C TRP A 121 -0.13 -6.18 10.54
N ILE A 122 1.16 -6.48 10.75
CA ILE A 122 1.66 -7.83 11.04
C ILE A 122 1.05 -8.37 12.35
N TYR A 123 0.99 -7.53 13.38
CA TYR A 123 0.37 -7.88 14.65
C TYR A 123 -1.09 -8.31 14.48
N LEU A 124 -1.87 -7.55 13.73
CA LEU A 124 -3.27 -7.88 13.44
C LEU A 124 -3.39 -9.14 12.58
N LEU A 125 -2.59 -9.22 11.52
CA LEU A 125 -2.63 -10.34 10.57
C LEU A 125 -2.29 -11.69 11.23
N THR A 126 -1.37 -11.70 12.19
CA THR A 126 -0.99 -12.94 12.90
C THR A 126 -2.00 -13.36 13.95
N ARG A 127 -2.79 -12.44 14.50
CA ARG A 127 -3.73 -12.73 15.60
C ARG A 127 -5.18 -12.94 15.12
N TYR A 128 -5.59 -12.32 14.04
CA TYR A 128 -6.97 -12.35 13.58
C TYR A 128 -7.09 -13.04 12.22
N PRO A 129 -8.29 -13.55 11.84
CA PRO A 129 -8.54 -14.08 10.50
C PRO A 129 -8.26 -13.05 9.42
N VAL A 130 -7.61 -13.48 8.33
CA VAL A 130 -7.27 -12.59 7.19
C VAL A 130 -8.54 -11.96 6.62
N ALA A 131 -9.62 -12.71 6.55
CA ALA A 131 -10.92 -12.24 6.06
C ALA A 131 -11.50 -11.05 6.84
N LYS A 132 -11.09 -10.85 8.11
CA LYS A 132 -11.51 -9.69 8.92
C LYS A 132 -10.55 -8.50 8.79
N ILE A 133 -9.26 -8.76 8.57
CA ILE A 133 -8.23 -7.71 8.56
C ILE A 133 -8.02 -7.13 7.16
N SER A 134 -8.03 -7.98 6.12
CA SER A 134 -7.78 -7.52 4.75
C SER A 134 -8.73 -6.41 4.26
N PRO A 135 -10.04 -6.43 4.58
CA PRO A 135 -10.93 -5.35 4.17
C PRO A 135 -10.53 -3.97 4.71
N LEU A 136 -9.82 -3.90 5.86
CA LEU A 136 -9.36 -2.62 6.41
C LEU A 136 -8.41 -1.88 5.46
N SER A 137 -7.70 -2.60 4.59
CA SER A 137 -6.83 -1.97 3.58
C SER A 137 -7.62 -1.14 2.54
N LEU A 138 -8.91 -1.38 2.37
CA LEU A 138 -9.78 -0.60 1.49
C LEU A 138 -10.03 0.84 2.00
N TRP A 139 -9.76 1.10 3.28
CA TRP A 139 -9.78 2.47 3.82
C TRP A 139 -8.64 3.34 3.26
N VAL A 140 -7.53 2.72 2.86
CA VAL A 140 -6.33 3.45 2.41
C VAL A 140 -6.63 4.41 1.26
N PRO A 141 -7.26 4.01 0.13
CA PRO A 141 -7.57 4.94 -0.94
C PRO A 141 -8.53 6.06 -0.52
N VAL A 142 -9.50 5.77 0.35
CA VAL A 142 -10.45 6.78 0.83
C VAL A 142 -9.75 7.81 1.72
N ILE A 143 -8.94 7.34 2.67
CA ILE A 143 -8.18 8.21 3.57
C ILE A 143 -7.17 9.04 2.76
N SER A 144 -6.46 8.44 1.80
CA SER A 144 -5.50 9.17 0.96
C SER A 144 -6.16 10.30 0.15
N MET A 145 -7.37 10.07 -0.38
CA MET A 145 -8.14 11.12 -1.06
C MET A 145 -8.56 12.27 -0.12
N ILE A 146 -8.96 11.96 1.12
CA ILE A 146 -9.29 12.99 2.12
C ILE A 146 -8.02 13.83 2.41
N PHE A 147 -6.86 13.20 2.59
CA PHE A 147 -5.62 13.92 2.81
C PHE A 147 -5.18 14.74 1.59
N ALA A 148 -5.35 14.21 0.38
CA ALA A 148 -5.06 14.94 -0.86
C ALA A 148 -5.93 16.21 -0.98
N TYR A 149 -7.22 16.11 -0.67
CA TYR A 149 -8.12 17.25 -0.64
C TYR A 149 -7.72 18.28 0.44
N LEU A 150 -7.39 17.83 1.67
CA LEU A 150 -7.12 18.74 2.80
C LEU A 150 -5.75 19.40 2.74
N PHE A 151 -4.73 18.72 2.21
CA PHE A 151 -3.33 19.16 2.30
C PHE A 151 -2.69 19.51 0.96
N LEU A 152 -3.26 19.01 -0.15
CA LEU A 152 -2.72 19.24 -1.50
C LEU A 152 -3.65 20.08 -2.37
N ASP A 153 -4.78 20.59 -1.82
CA ASP A 153 -5.81 21.34 -2.54
C ASP A 153 -6.34 20.63 -3.80
N GLU A 154 -6.27 19.27 -3.81
CA GLU A 154 -6.80 18.48 -4.93
C GLU A 154 -8.33 18.49 -4.90
N GLN A 155 -8.94 18.87 -6.03
CA GLN A 155 -10.39 18.83 -6.17
C GLN A 155 -10.85 17.41 -6.50
N LEU A 156 -11.67 16.86 -5.60
CA LEU A 156 -12.30 15.57 -5.80
C LEU A 156 -13.47 15.69 -6.78
N ASN A 157 -13.47 14.85 -7.79
CA ASN A 157 -14.57 14.82 -8.72
C ASN A 157 -15.71 13.91 -8.21
N THR A 158 -16.90 14.04 -8.80
CA THR A 158 -18.10 13.30 -8.39
C THR A 158 -17.91 11.79 -8.44
N LEU A 159 -17.19 11.27 -9.44
CA LEU A 159 -16.92 9.83 -9.55
C LEU A 159 -16.03 9.31 -8.43
N GLN A 160 -15.04 10.09 -8.02
CA GLN A 160 -14.17 9.75 -6.89
C GLN A 160 -14.94 9.74 -5.58
N LEU A 161 -15.82 10.72 -5.36
CA LEU A 161 -16.68 10.77 -4.17
C LEU A 161 -17.65 9.59 -4.13
N LEU A 162 -18.34 9.31 -5.24
CA LEU A 162 -19.25 8.15 -5.34
C LEU A 162 -18.51 6.83 -5.12
N GLY A 163 -17.35 6.67 -5.75
CA GLY A 163 -16.51 5.49 -5.59
C GLY A 163 -16.08 5.28 -4.14
N SER A 164 -15.68 6.36 -3.46
CA SER A 164 -15.31 6.32 -2.03
C SER A 164 -16.48 5.91 -1.14
N CYS A 165 -17.67 6.45 -1.38
CA CYS A 165 -18.88 6.07 -0.65
C CYS A 165 -19.20 4.58 -0.85
N ILE A 166 -19.08 4.07 -2.08
CA ILE A 166 -19.33 2.65 -2.39
C ILE A 166 -18.31 1.75 -1.68
N VAL A 167 -17.02 2.13 -1.67
CA VAL A 167 -15.99 1.39 -0.93
C VAL A 167 -16.31 1.37 0.56
N MET A 168 -16.71 2.49 1.14
CA MET A 168 -17.09 2.56 2.56
C MET A 168 -18.29 1.68 2.89
N LEU A 169 -19.33 1.69 2.04
CA LEU A 169 -20.52 0.86 2.22
C LEU A 169 -20.21 -0.64 2.10
N SER A 170 -19.22 -1.03 1.29
CA SER A 170 -18.81 -2.43 1.17
C SER A 170 -18.19 -3.02 2.43
N LEU A 171 -17.73 -2.16 3.35
CA LEU A 171 -17.08 -2.56 4.61
C LEU A 171 -18.07 -2.72 5.77
N MET A 172 -19.32 -2.33 5.60
CA MET A 172 -20.39 -2.50 6.58
C MET A 172 -21.13 -3.80 6.39
#